data_7f0ab93c6c3af6f37652df3c3a462028
#
_entry.id   7f0ab93c6c3af6f37652df3c3a462028
#
_cell.length_a   1.000
_cell.length_b   1.000
_cell.length_c   1.000
_cell.angle_alpha   90.00
_cell.angle_beta   90.00
_cell.angle_gamma   90.00
#
_symmetry.space_group_name_H-M   'P 1'
#
loop_
_entity.id
_entity.type
_entity.pdbx_description
1 polymer ?
#
loop_
_entity_poly.entity_id
_entity_poly.type
_entity_poly.pdbx_seq_one_letter_code
_entity_poly.pdbx_strand_id
1 'polypeptide(L)'
;MCIRDRVDAVPLYRDPVHDFAFVRYDPAALKYAKPESLQLRPDKVTTGLNIRVLGSDGGEQLSILTGTIARVDRAAPSYGRYGYNDFNTFYLQAASSTSGGSSGSPVIDFDGDVVALNAAANTRTASSFFLPLYRVQHALKLLQADQPIERGTFQTLFSHSPFRSLRRLGLDEETETRVRELDPRNNGMLTIAQVLPGGVADSLFEEGDILVSADGETVANYVTLEAILDASLGLSLIHI
;
A
#
# COMPACT_ATOMS: atom_id res chain seq x y z
N MET A 1 -18.59 -25.56 -19.47
CA MET A 1 -17.59 -26.32 -18.67
C MET A 1 -16.41 -25.36 -18.45
N CYS A 2 -16.26 -24.79 -17.25
CA CYS A 2 -15.09 -23.99 -16.95
C CYS A 2 -13.90 -24.91 -16.76
N ILE A 3 -13.01 -24.91 -17.74
CA ILE A 3 -11.73 -25.60 -17.61
C ILE A 3 -10.87 -24.67 -16.75
N ARG A 4 -10.71 -25.02 -15.48
CA ARG A 4 -9.75 -24.35 -14.60
C ARG A 4 -8.44 -25.11 -14.72
N ASP A 5 -7.46 -24.48 -15.37
CA ASP A 5 -6.10 -24.99 -15.28
C ASP A 5 -5.61 -24.87 -13.84
N ARG A 6 -5.00 -25.92 -13.35
CA ARG A 6 -4.25 -25.89 -12.09
C ARG A 6 -2.81 -26.20 -12.42
N VAL A 7 -1.93 -25.35 -11.93
CA VAL A 7 -0.48 -25.51 -12.05
C VAL A 7 0.14 -25.42 -10.68
N ASP A 8 1.20 -26.15 -10.49
CA ASP A 8 1.98 -26.06 -9.27
C ASP A 8 2.67 -24.70 -9.20
N ALA A 9 2.66 -24.09 -8.03
CA ALA A 9 3.28 -22.80 -7.76
C ALA A 9 4.09 -22.86 -6.48
N VAL A 10 5.22 -22.17 -6.46
CA VAL A 10 6.08 -22.07 -5.29
C VAL A 10 6.10 -20.65 -4.76
N PRO A 11 5.99 -20.44 -3.43
CA PRO A 11 6.12 -19.13 -2.85
C PRO A 11 7.58 -18.66 -2.98
N LEU A 12 7.78 -17.42 -3.43
CA LEU A 12 9.09 -16.79 -3.53
C LEU A 12 9.33 -15.77 -2.41
N TYR A 13 8.32 -14.99 -2.09
CA TYR A 13 8.42 -13.91 -1.11
C TYR A 13 7.04 -13.62 -0.53
N ARG A 14 7.01 -13.32 0.75
CA ARG A 14 5.89 -12.70 1.45
C ARG A 14 6.39 -11.47 2.17
N ASP A 15 5.75 -10.32 1.94
CA ASP A 15 6.13 -9.11 2.67
C ASP A 15 5.84 -9.26 4.18
N PRO A 16 6.80 -8.92 5.05
CA PRO A 16 6.61 -9.08 6.50
C PRO A 16 5.68 -8.02 7.10
N VAL A 17 5.41 -6.92 6.38
CA VAL A 17 4.66 -5.75 6.85
C VAL A 17 3.34 -5.60 6.10
N HIS A 18 3.34 -5.70 4.78
CA HIS A 18 2.16 -5.46 3.95
C HIS A 18 1.56 -6.75 3.39
N ASP A 19 0.26 -6.72 3.15
CA ASP A 19 -0.52 -7.91 2.77
C ASP A 19 -0.35 -8.26 1.28
N PHE A 20 0.86 -8.67 0.88
CA PHE A 20 1.13 -9.22 -0.44
C PHE A 20 2.22 -10.28 -0.43
N ALA A 21 2.25 -11.10 -1.46
CA ALA A 21 3.25 -12.15 -1.67
C ALA A 21 3.49 -12.37 -3.16
N PHE A 22 4.65 -12.96 -3.49
CA PHE A 22 4.95 -13.44 -4.84
C PHE A 22 5.01 -14.96 -4.85
N VAL A 23 4.40 -15.54 -5.88
CA VAL A 23 4.49 -16.96 -6.20
C VAL A 23 5.00 -17.12 -7.62
N ARG A 24 5.74 -18.18 -7.88
CA ARG A 24 6.22 -18.54 -9.22
C ARG A 24 5.56 -19.83 -9.67
N TYR A 25 5.12 -19.86 -10.91
CA TYR A 25 4.65 -21.04 -11.60
C TYR A 25 5.35 -21.19 -12.97
N ASP A 26 5.31 -22.37 -13.54
CA ASP A 26 5.80 -22.62 -14.91
C ASP A 26 4.71 -22.28 -15.93
N PRO A 27 4.88 -21.24 -16.75
CA PRO A 27 3.91 -20.88 -17.77
C PRO A 27 3.67 -21.98 -18.81
N ALA A 28 4.64 -22.85 -19.06
CA ALA A 28 4.52 -23.98 -19.99
C ALA A 28 3.57 -25.06 -19.49
N ALA A 29 3.26 -25.07 -18.19
CA ALA A 29 2.27 -25.99 -17.62
C ALA A 29 0.81 -25.58 -17.92
N LEU A 30 0.58 -24.36 -18.38
CA LEU A 30 -0.76 -23.89 -18.79
C LEU A 30 -1.17 -24.51 -20.13
N LYS A 31 -2.30 -25.19 -20.16
CA LYS A 31 -2.78 -25.90 -21.36
C LYS A 31 -3.74 -25.08 -22.20
N TYR A 32 -4.52 -24.20 -21.56
CA TYR A 32 -5.67 -23.54 -22.16
C TYR A 32 -5.64 -22.02 -22.02
N ALA A 33 -4.62 -21.47 -21.35
CA ALA A 33 -4.43 -20.05 -21.19
C ALA A 33 -3.01 -19.65 -21.56
N LYS A 34 -2.86 -18.48 -22.17
CA LYS A 34 -1.56 -17.84 -22.39
C LYS A 34 -1.41 -16.74 -21.35
N PRO A 35 -0.38 -16.80 -20.48
CA PRO A 35 -0.17 -15.73 -19.52
C PRO A 35 0.29 -14.46 -20.23
N GLU A 36 -0.25 -13.35 -19.80
CA GLU A 36 0.17 -12.02 -20.23
C GLU A 36 0.61 -11.20 -19.03
N SER A 37 1.66 -10.42 -19.19
CA SER A 37 2.13 -9.48 -18.17
C SER A 37 1.37 -8.18 -18.28
N LEU A 38 0.82 -7.71 -17.17
CA LEU A 38 0.19 -6.40 -17.08
C LEU A 38 1.18 -5.38 -16.52
N GLN A 39 1.06 -4.13 -16.96
CA GLN A 39 1.87 -3.04 -16.44
C GLN A 39 1.36 -2.59 -15.07
N LEU A 40 2.28 -2.45 -14.11
CA LEU A 40 1.96 -1.90 -12.79
C LEU A 40 2.15 -0.38 -12.82
N ARG A 41 1.06 0.36 -12.64
CA ARG A 41 1.02 1.83 -12.75
C ARG A 41 0.39 2.49 -11.52
N PRO A 42 1.03 2.38 -10.34
CA PRO A 42 0.57 3.07 -9.14
C PRO A 42 0.51 4.59 -9.29
N ASP A 43 1.32 5.15 -10.18
CA ASP A 43 1.38 6.57 -10.50
C ASP A 43 0.09 7.15 -11.12
N LYS A 44 -0.73 6.30 -11.77
CA LYS A 44 -2.01 6.71 -12.35
C LYS A 44 -3.13 6.89 -11.32
N VAL A 45 -2.92 6.44 -10.08
CA VAL A 45 -3.97 6.48 -9.06
C VAL A 45 -4.31 7.91 -8.66
N THR A 46 -5.57 8.26 -8.83
CA THR A 46 -6.12 9.53 -8.38
C THR A 46 -7.59 9.37 -8.00
N THR A 47 -8.09 10.25 -7.14
CA THR A 47 -9.54 10.33 -6.87
C THR A 47 -10.30 10.65 -8.16
N GLY A 48 -11.36 9.88 -8.40
CA GLY A 48 -12.15 9.98 -9.64
C GLY A 48 -11.70 9.01 -10.74
N LEU A 49 -10.59 8.29 -10.58
CA LEU A 49 -10.15 7.28 -11.54
C LEU A 49 -11.19 6.15 -11.63
N ASN A 50 -11.68 5.89 -12.84
CA ASN A 50 -12.55 4.75 -13.12
C ASN A 50 -11.72 3.47 -13.22
N ILE A 51 -12.18 2.42 -12.56
CA ILE A 51 -11.49 1.16 -12.43
C ILE A 51 -12.40 -0.04 -12.72
N ARG A 52 -11.76 -1.19 -12.96
CA ARG A 52 -12.38 -2.50 -12.98
C ARG A 52 -11.62 -3.44 -12.05
N VAL A 53 -12.35 -4.23 -11.27
CA VAL A 53 -11.79 -5.33 -10.47
C VAL A 53 -12.10 -6.62 -11.20
N LEU A 54 -11.07 -7.39 -11.52
CA LEU A 54 -11.19 -8.67 -12.23
C LEU A 54 -11.02 -9.80 -11.21
N GLY A 55 -12.11 -10.30 -10.66
CA GLY A 55 -12.07 -11.22 -9.55
C GLY A 55 -13.07 -12.36 -9.64
N SER A 56 -13.14 -13.15 -8.60
CA SER A 56 -14.09 -14.26 -8.45
C SER A 56 -14.95 -14.05 -7.21
N ASP A 57 -15.85 -13.06 -7.29
CA ASP A 57 -16.70 -12.71 -6.16
C ASP A 57 -17.53 -13.90 -5.69
N GLY A 58 -17.65 -14.06 -4.36
CA GLY A 58 -18.30 -15.22 -3.76
C GLY A 58 -17.58 -16.54 -4.01
N GLY A 59 -16.35 -16.52 -4.58
CA GLY A 59 -15.65 -17.73 -5.01
C GLY A 59 -16.23 -18.36 -6.26
N GLU A 60 -17.08 -17.65 -6.99
CA GLU A 60 -17.73 -18.08 -8.21
C GLU A 60 -16.84 -17.93 -9.45
N GLN A 61 -17.45 -17.76 -10.61
CA GLN A 61 -16.72 -17.55 -11.87
C GLN A 61 -16.14 -16.13 -11.94
N LEU A 62 -15.21 -15.92 -12.89
CA LEU A 62 -14.62 -14.62 -13.15
C LEU A 62 -15.70 -13.55 -13.35
N SER A 63 -15.64 -12.52 -12.57
CA SER A 63 -16.50 -11.34 -12.64
C SER A 63 -15.66 -10.09 -12.89
N ILE A 64 -16.28 -9.10 -13.52
CA ILE A 64 -15.68 -7.77 -13.75
C ILE A 64 -16.59 -6.76 -13.07
N LEU A 65 -16.11 -6.20 -11.98
CA LEU A 65 -16.82 -5.16 -11.25
C LEU A 65 -16.23 -3.79 -11.59
N THR A 66 -17.09 -2.84 -11.91
CA THR A 66 -16.70 -1.45 -12.14
C THR A 66 -16.79 -0.64 -10.87
N GLY A 67 -15.95 0.38 -10.76
CA GLY A 67 -15.97 1.32 -9.65
C GLY A 67 -15.20 2.60 -9.97
N THR A 68 -15.19 3.51 -9.02
CA THR A 68 -14.42 4.74 -9.11
C THR A 68 -13.64 4.92 -7.80
N ILE A 69 -12.36 5.26 -7.90
CA ILE A 69 -11.54 5.58 -6.72
C ILE A 69 -12.13 6.82 -6.04
N ALA A 70 -12.64 6.63 -4.85
CA ALA A 70 -13.26 7.68 -4.04
C ALA A 70 -12.25 8.37 -3.12
N ARG A 71 -11.25 7.61 -2.63
CA ARG A 71 -10.20 8.12 -1.74
C ARG A 71 -8.88 7.38 -1.97
N VAL A 72 -7.78 8.10 -1.75
CA VAL A 72 -6.41 7.60 -1.90
C VAL A 72 -5.60 7.67 -0.60
N ASP A 73 -6.26 8.03 0.51
CA ASP A 73 -5.65 8.29 1.82
C ASP A 73 -6.35 7.53 2.96
N ARG A 74 -6.95 6.40 2.66
CA ARG A 74 -7.71 5.64 3.64
C ARG A 74 -6.77 4.88 4.57
N ALA A 75 -7.08 4.83 5.87
CA ALA A 75 -6.41 3.91 6.78
C ALA A 75 -6.65 2.45 6.35
N ALA A 76 -5.68 1.59 6.62
CA ALA A 76 -5.79 0.16 6.33
C ALA A 76 -7.04 -0.44 6.98
N PRO A 77 -7.73 -1.37 6.32
CA PRO A 77 -8.89 -2.04 6.89
C PRO A 77 -8.47 -2.88 8.11
N SER A 78 -9.32 -2.90 9.15
CA SER A 78 -9.10 -3.74 10.33
C SER A 78 -9.77 -5.10 10.12
N TYR A 79 -9.01 -6.17 10.29
CA TYR A 79 -9.49 -7.55 10.27
C TYR A 79 -9.85 -8.08 11.67
N GLY A 80 -9.94 -7.18 12.65
CA GLY A 80 -10.31 -7.49 14.03
C GLY A 80 -9.12 -7.66 14.97
N ARG A 81 -9.41 -7.90 16.26
CA ARG A 81 -8.42 -7.87 17.34
C ARG A 81 -7.30 -8.91 17.20
N TYR A 82 -7.61 -10.05 16.60
CA TYR A 82 -6.69 -11.19 16.48
C TYR A 82 -6.26 -11.46 15.03
N GLY A 83 -6.70 -10.61 14.09
CA GLY A 83 -6.31 -10.69 12.70
C GLY A 83 -5.04 -9.88 12.42
N TYR A 84 -4.41 -10.20 11.28
CA TYR A 84 -3.37 -9.35 10.75
C TYR A 84 -3.99 -8.01 10.29
N ASN A 85 -3.35 -6.91 10.65
CA ASN A 85 -3.74 -5.59 10.18
C ASN A 85 -2.50 -4.88 9.63
N ASP A 86 -2.62 -4.36 8.45
CA ASP A 86 -1.59 -3.53 7.84
C ASP A 86 -1.38 -2.24 8.64
N PHE A 87 -0.15 -1.77 8.69
CA PHE A 87 0.23 -0.54 9.38
C PHE A 87 1.25 0.25 8.55
N ASN A 88 1.46 1.52 8.88
CA ASN A 88 2.38 2.43 8.18
C ASN A 88 2.13 2.45 6.66
N THR A 89 0.88 2.40 6.25
CA THR A 89 0.47 2.44 4.86
C THR A 89 -0.90 3.08 4.72
N PHE A 90 -1.28 3.37 3.49
CA PHE A 90 -2.61 3.82 3.14
C PHE A 90 -3.27 2.81 2.20
N TYR A 91 -4.58 2.89 2.11
CA TYR A 91 -5.37 2.09 1.18
C TYR A 91 -6.19 3.00 0.27
N LEU A 92 -6.43 2.53 -0.93
CA LEU A 92 -7.38 3.16 -1.84
C LEU A 92 -8.78 2.66 -1.50
N GLN A 93 -9.76 3.54 -1.60
CA GLN A 93 -11.16 3.18 -1.41
C GLN A 93 -11.94 3.49 -2.69
N ALA A 94 -12.74 2.54 -3.13
CA ALA A 94 -13.71 2.76 -4.19
C ALA A 94 -15.14 2.55 -3.71
N ALA A 95 -16.06 3.24 -4.36
CA ALA A 95 -17.49 2.96 -4.28
C ALA A 95 -17.80 1.76 -5.19
N SER A 96 -17.52 0.57 -4.70
CA SER A 96 -17.80 -0.72 -5.36
C SER A 96 -18.03 -1.79 -4.30
N SER A 97 -18.63 -2.90 -4.69
CA SER A 97 -18.89 -4.02 -3.78
C SER A 97 -18.16 -5.25 -4.29
N THR A 98 -16.91 -5.43 -3.85
CA THR A 98 -16.24 -6.74 -3.98
C THR A 98 -16.64 -7.64 -2.81
N SER A 99 -16.48 -8.92 -2.95
CA SER A 99 -16.80 -9.91 -1.92
C SER A 99 -15.65 -10.88 -1.69
N GLY A 100 -15.79 -11.78 -0.73
CA GLY A 100 -14.82 -12.86 -0.49
C GLY A 100 -14.61 -13.69 -1.75
N GLY A 101 -13.37 -14.05 -2.05
CA GLY A 101 -12.95 -14.73 -3.28
C GLY A 101 -12.17 -13.83 -4.24
N SER A 102 -12.37 -12.52 -4.17
CA SER A 102 -11.68 -11.53 -5.03
C SER A 102 -10.41 -10.94 -4.41
N SER A 103 -9.99 -11.38 -3.23
CA SER A 103 -8.75 -10.90 -2.60
C SER A 103 -7.52 -11.21 -3.48
N GLY A 104 -6.60 -10.23 -3.63
CA GLY A 104 -5.44 -10.33 -4.51
C GLY A 104 -5.74 -10.12 -5.99
N SER A 105 -6.99 -9.92 -6.37
CA SER A 105 -7.37 -9.62 -7.76
C SER A 105 -6.82 -8.29 -8.24
N PRO A 106 -6.41 -8.19 -9.52
CA PRO A 106 -5.95 -6.94 -10.07
C PRO A 106 -7.10 -5.93 -10.17
N VAL A 107 -6.78 -4.70 -9.80
CA VAL A 107 -7.61 -3.52 -10.05
C VAL A 107 -6.98 -2.79 -11.21
N ILE A 108 -7.67 -2.72 -12.33
CA ILE A 108 -7.15 -2.11 -13.57
C ILE A 108 -7.89 -0.82 -13.90
N ASP A 109 -7.19 0.07 -14.58
CA ASP A 109 -7.82 1.23 -15.23
C ASP A 109 -8.46 0.84 -16.57
N PHE A 110 -8.96 1.81 -17.31
CA PHE A 110 -9.59 1.55 -18.62
C PHE A 110 -8.59 1.31 -19.74
N ASP A 111 -7.30 1.62 -19.52
CA ASP A 111 -6.20 1.31 -20.44
C ASP A 111 -5.69 -0.14 -20.26
N GLY A 112 -6.09 -0.81 -19.16
CA GLY A 112 -5.67 -2.17 -18.83
C GLY A 112 -4.46 -2.24 -17.91
N ASP A 113 -3.99 -1.09 -17.40
CA ASP A 113 -2.88 -1.03 -16.44
C ASP A 113 -3.36 -1.40 -15.02
N VAL A 114 -2.58 -2.18 -14.31
CA VAL A 114 -2.88 -2.52 -12.90
C VAL A 114 -2.48 -1.35 -12.01
N VAL A 115 -3.45 -0.82 -11.30
CA VAL A 115 -3.29 0.35 -10.42
C VAL A 115 -3.30 -0.02 -8.92
N ALA A 116 -3.87 -1.18 -8.57
CA ALA A 116 -3.95 -1.67 -7.20
C ALA A 116 -4.23 -3.18 -7.14
N LEU A 117 -4.17 -3.76 -5.94
CA LEU A 117 -4.67 -5.11 -5.63
C LEU A 117 -5.91 -5.03 -4.73
N ASN A 118 -6.93 -5.81 -5.04
CA ASN A 118 -8.11 -5.92 -4.19
C ASN A 118 -7.75 -6.62 -2.88
N ALA A 119 -8.03 -5.98 -1.75
CA ALA A 119 -7.65 -6.49 -0.43
C ALA A 119 -8.88 -6.81 0.44
N ALA A 120 -9.79 -5.85 0.59
CA ALA A 120 -10.92 -5.98 1.50
C ALA A 120 -12.16 -5.27 0.98
N ALA A 121 -13.30 -5.59 1.58
CA ALA A 121 -14.56 -4.92 1.31
C ALA A 121 -15.38 -4.70 2.59
N ASN A 122 -16.19 -3.67 2.58
CA ASN A 122 -17.23 -3.44 3.57
C ASN A 122 -18.59 -3.49 2.88
N THR A 123 -19.27 -4.60 3.02
CA THR A 123 -20.56 -4.85 2.36
C THR A 123 -21.67 -3.93 2.84
N ARG A 124 -21.60 -3.43 4.09
CA ARG A 124 -22.60 -2.50 4.65
C ARG A 124 -22.53 -1.11 4.02
N THR A 125 -21.36 -0.71 3.57
CA THR A 125 -21.13 0.62 2.98
C THR A 125 -20.85 0.57 1.49
N ALA A 126 -20.97 -0.60 0.86
CA ALA A 126 -20.63 -0.82 -0.56
C ALA A 126 -19.27 -0.21 -0.92
N SER A 127 -18.26 -0.48 -0.10
CA SER A 127 -16.91 0.06 -0.27
C SER A 127 -15.90 -1.07 -0.38
N SER A 128 -15.02 -0.98 -1.37
CA SER A 128 -13.88 -1.86 -1.53
C SER A 128 -12.59 -1.11 -1.19
N PHE A 129 -11.62 -1.85 -0.64
CA PHE A 129 -10.32 -1.35 -0.25
C PHE A 129 -9.24 -2.06 -1.05
N PHE A 130 -8.32 -1.27 -1.59
CA PHE A 130 -7.28 -1.79 -2.47
C PHE A 130 -5.90 -1.43 -1.91
N LEU A 131 -5.00 -2.40 -1.94
CA LEU A 131 -3.60 -2.22 -1.58
C LEU A 131 -2.89 -1.44 -2.70
N PRO A 132 -2.20 -0.32 -2.41
CA PRO A 132 -1.38 0.41 -3.37
C PRO A 132 -0.20 -0.43 -3.86
N LEU A 133 0.24 -0.21 -5.09
CA LEU A 133 1.27 -1.03 -5.72
C LEU A 133 2.71 -0.55 -5.52
N TYR A 134 2.97 0.58 -4.91
CA TYR A 134 4.33 1.13 -4.77
C TYR A 134 5.28 0.11 -4.16
N ARG A 135 4.87 -0.52 -3.08
CA ARG A 135 5.63 -1.54 -2.37
C ARG A 135 5.77 -2.83 -3.16
N VAL A 136 4.66 -3.27 -3.74
CA VAL A 136 4.61 -4.45 -4.61
C VAL A 136 5.57 -4.29 -5.79
N GLN A 137 5.54 -3.13 -6.46
CA GLN A 137 6.40 -2.83 -7.60
C GLN A 137 7.88 -2.78 -7.21
N HIS A 138 8.20 -2.16 -6.06
CA HIS A 138 9.56 -2.10 -5.55
C HIS A 138 10.11 -3.51 -5.26
N ALA A 139 9.37 -4.30 -4.48
CA ALA A 139 9.76 -5.67 -4.14
C ALA A 139 9.88 -6.56 -5.39
N LEU A 140 8.97 -6.41 -6.38
CA LEU A 140 9.06 -7.15 -7.64
C LEU A 140 10.34 -6.81 -8.42
N LYS A 141 10.72 -5.55 -8.50
CA LYS A 141 11.97 -5.12 -9.15
C LYS A 141 13.20 -5.76 -8.52
N LEU A 142 13.27 -5.77 -7.18
CA LEU A 142 14.36 -6.41 -6.45
C LEU A 142 14.39 -7.91 -6.69
N LEU A 143 13.24 -8.58 -6.62
CA LEU A 143 13.10 -10.00 -6.87
C LEU A 143 13.55 -10.38 -8.30
N GLN A 144 13.16 -9.59 -9.30
CA GLN A 144 13.56 -9.80 -10.70
C GLN A 144 15.05 -9.55 -10.95
N ALA A 145 15.68 -8.71 -10.13
CA ALA A 145 17.11 -8.42 -10.16
C ALA A 145 17.95 -9.38 -9.28
N ASP A 146 17.32 -10.39 -8.68
CA ASP A 146 17.94 -11.30 -7.71
C ASP A 146 18.63 -10.57 -6.54
N GLN A 147 17.97 -9.47 -6.10
CA GLN A 147 18.43 -8.66 -4.98
C GLN A 147 17.62 -8.97 -3.71
N PRO A 148 18.24 -8.89 -2.52
CA PRO A 148 17.51 -9.08 -1.27
C PRO A 148 16.44 -8.00 -1.11
N ILE A 149 15.26 -8.41 -0.60
CA ILE A 149 14.16 -7.50 -0.28
C ILE A 149 14.23 -7.23 1.22
N GLU A 150 15.00 -6.22 1.60
CA GLU A 150 15.16 -5.81 2.98
C GLU A 150 14.22 -4.64 3.31
N ARG A 151 13.88 -4.49 4.60
CA ARG A 151 12.94 -3.48 5.08
C ARG A 151 13.55 -2.70 6.24
N GLY A 152 13.69 -1.38 6.04
CA GLY A 152 14.03 -0.46 7.11
C GLY A 152 12.84 -0.17 8.03
N THR A 153 13.10 0.08 9.31
CA THR A 153 12.03 0.44 10.26
C THR A 153 12.56 1.26 11.43
N PHE A 154 11.79 2.25 11.86
CA PHE A 154 11.98 2.91 13.14
C PHE A 154 11.33 2.18 14.32
N GLN A 155 10.66 1.04 14.07
CA GLN A 155 9.84 0.36 15.07
C GLN A 155 8.79 1.28 15.71
N THR A 156 8.18 2.10 14.86
CA THR A 156 7.25 3.16 15.23
C THR A 156 6.01 3.02 14.35
N LEU A 157 4.85 3.19 14.94
CA LEU A 157 3.59 3.31 14.22
C LEU A 157 3.33 4.79 13.91
N PHE A 158 3.03 5.08 12.67
CA PHE A 158 2.68 6.41 12.20
C PHE A 158 1.20 6.47 11.84
N SER A 159 0.64 7.66 11.98
CA SER A 159 -0.69 8.00 11.49
C SER A 159 -0.61 9.20 10.55
N HIS A 160 -1.35 9.19 9.46
CA HIS A 160 -1.48 10.36 8.61
C HIS A 160 -2.50 11.33 9.24
N SER A 161 -2.02 12.52 9.60
CA SER A 161 -2.83 13.56 10.24
C SER A 161 -3.02 14.75 9.30
N PRO A 162 -4.26 15.27 9.15
CA PRO A 162 -4.52 16.42 8.28
C PRO A 162 -3.87 17.70 8.82
N PHE A 163 -3.46 18.61 7.94
CA PHE A 163 -2.80 19.87 8.31
C PHE A 163 -3.54 20.66 9.38
N ARG A 164 -4.88 20.66 9.38
CA ARG A 164 -5.66 21.30 10.43
C ARG A 164 -5.34 20.77 11.82
N SER A 165 -5.10 19.48 11.96
CA SER A 165 -4.72 18.86 13.23
C SER A 165 -3.27 19.14 13.57
N LEU A 166 -2.39 19.11 12.58
CA LEU A 166 -0.96 19.34 12.73
C LEU A 166 -0.62 20.75 13.19
N ARG A 167 -1.35 21.76 12.69
CA ARG A 167 -1.20 23.16 13.19
C ARG A 167 -1.50 23.28 14.68
N ARG A 168 -2.40 22.46 15.21
CA ARG A 168 -2.70 22.43 16.65
C ARG A 168 -1.60 21.74 17.45
N LEU A 169 -0.79 20.91 16.81
CA LEU A 169 0.39 20.26 17.38
C LEU A 169 1.66 21.10 17.20
N GLY A 170 1.59 22.25 16.51
CA GLY A 170 2.71 23.15 16.36
C GLY A 170 3.35 23.17 14.98
N LEU A 171 2.72 22.56 13.97
CA LEU A 171 3.24 22.64 12.58
C LEU A 171 3.28 24.12 12.13
N ASP A 172 4.45 24.57 11.72
CA ASP A 172 4.65 25.91 11.18
C ASP A 172 4.20 26.03 9.72
N GLU A 173 3.94 27.28 9.30
CA GLU A 173 3.43 27.57 7.96
C GLU A 173 4.45 27.32 6.85
N GLU A 174 5.74 27.47 7.14
CA GLU A 174 6.80 27.24 6.16
C GLU A 174 6.91 25.76 5.82
N THR A 175 6.89 24.89 6.82
CA THR A 175 6.88 23.44 6.65
C THR A 175 5.63 22.95 5.92
N GLU A 176 4.44 23.46 6.28
CA GLU A 176 3.22 23.13 5.57
C GLU A 176 3.29 23.54 4.09
N THR A 177 3.78 24.74 3.80
CA THR A 177 3.93 25.25 2.42
C THR A 177 4.85 24.36 1.62
N ARG A 178 6.03 24.03 2.15
CA ARG A 178 7.01 23.15 1.51
C ARG A 178 6.41 21.77 1.18
N VAL A 179 5.66 21.16 2.09
CA VAL A 179 5.01 19.86 1.84
C VAL A 179 3.94 19.96 0.75
N ARG A 180 3.17 21.04 0.71
CA ARG A 180 2.15 21.28 -0.34
C ARG A 180 2.75 21.54 -1.71
N GLU A 181 3.93 22.13 -1.77
CA GLU A 181 4.66 22.32 -3.02
C GLU A 181 5.20 21.00 -3.58
N LEU A 182 5.64 20.10 -2.72
CA LEU A 182 6.09 18.75 -3.11
C LEU A 182 4.93 17.88 -3.62
N ASP A 183 3.79 17.92 -2.97
CA ASP A 183 2.58 17.21 -3.39
C ASP A 183 1.34 18.07 -3.13
N PRO A 184 0.85 18.81 -4.14
CA PRO A 184 -0.33 19.68 -4.01
C PRO A 184 -1.63 18.92 -3.64
N ARG A 185 -1.66 17.60 -3.81
CA ARG A 185 -2.79 16.77 -3.43
C ARG A 185 -2.72 16.27 -2.00
N ASN A 186 -1.57 16.43 -1.36
CA ASN A 186 -1.38 16.02 0.02
C ASN A 186 -2.16 16.94 0.97
N ASN A 187 -2.85 16.34 1.93
CA ASN A 187 -3.71 17.05 2.88
C ASN A 187 -3.21 16.98 4.33
N GLY A 188 -2.01 16.41 4.56
CA GLY A 188 -1.43 16.23 5.89
C GLY A 188 -0.02 15.67 5.87
N MET A 189 0.45 15.22 7.04
CA MET A 189 1.76 14.60 7.23
C MET A 189 1.66 13.44 8.22
N LEU A 190 2.76 12.72 8.39
CA LEU A 190 2.85 11.62 9.34
C LEU A 190 3.10 12.13 10.77
N THR A 191 2.35 11.60 11.72
CA THR A 191 2.54 11.80 13.15
C THR A 191 2.87 10.47 13.82
N ILE A 192 3.64 10.53 14.90
CA ILE A 192 3.93 9.36 15.73
C ILE A 192 2.64 8.95 16.45
N ALA A 193 2.18 7.74 16.20
CA ALA A 193 1.02 7.17 16.88
C ALA A 193 1.42 6.26 18.04
N GLN A 194 2.56 5.58 17.92
CA GLN A 194 3.10 4.71 18.97
C GLN A 194 4.55 4.40 18.68
N VAL A 195 5.38 4.37 19.71
CA VAL A 195 6.78 3.89 19.65
C VAL A 195 6.86 2.55 20.35
N LEU A 196 7.60 1.61 19.76
CA LEU A 196 7.82 0.30 20.39
C LEU A 196 8.80 0.46 21.58
N PRO A 197 8.40 0.15 22.81
CA PRO A 197 9.28 0.22 23.96
C PRO A 197 10.54 -0.63 23.78
N GLY A 198 11.71 -0.06 24.04
CA GLY A 198 13.01 -0.70 23.78
C GLY A 198 13.42 -0.77 22.31
N GLY A 199 12.62 -0.19 21.40
CA GLY A 199 12.92 -0.09 19.98
C GLY A 199 13.95 1.01 19.66
N VAL A 200 14.37 1.08 18.39
CA VAL A 200 15.41 2.03 17.92
C VAL A 200 15.01 3.50 18.06
N ALA A 201 13.73 3.80 18.06
CA ALA A 201 13.20 5.15 18.23
C ALA A 201 12.69 5.45 19.64
N ASP A 202 12.76 4.47 20.55
CA ASP A 202 12.39 4.66 21.94
C ASP A 202 13.29 5.72 22.60
N SER A 203 12.72 6.65 23.35
CA SER A 203 13.38 7.83 23.89
C SER A 203 13.80 8.92 22.88
N LEU A 204 13.54 8.74 21.59
CA LEU A 204 13.84 9.72 20.54
C LEU A 204 12.57 10.36 19.98
N PHE A 205 11.50 9.59 19.90
CA PHE A 205 10.19 10.03 19.43
C PHE A 205 9.16 9.96 20.57
N GLU A 206 8.23 10.91 20.55
CA GLU A 206 7.06 10.90 21.43
C GLU A 206 5.76 10.80 20.62
N GLU A 207 4.73 10.22 21.22
CA GLU A 207 3.40 10.20 20.60
C GLU A 207 2.89 11.61 20.36
N GLY A 208 2.48 11.89 19.12
CA GLY A 208 2.05 13.21 18.68
C GLY A 208 3.11 14.02 17.95
N ASP A 209 4.37 13.62 17.96
CA ASP A 209 5.42 14.25 17.17
C ASP A 209 5.07 14.20 15.68
N ILE A 210 5.44 15.25 14.95
CA ILE A 210 5.26 15.37 13.51
C ILE A 210 6.56 14.97 12.82
N LEU A 211 6.51 13.96 11.96
CA LEU A 211 7.65 13.58 11.14
C LEU A 211 7.81 14.56 9.97
N VAL A 212 8.77 15.46 10.05
CA VAL A 212 9.01 16.51 9.04
C VAL A 212 9.95 16.02 7.95
N SER A 213 11.06 15.40 8.35
CA SER A 213 12.08 14.93 7.42
C SER A 213 12.78 13.68 7.92
N ALA A 214 13.36 12.91 7.00
CA ALA A 214 14.27 11.82 7.29
C ALA A 214 15.40 11.87 6.25
N ASP A 215 16.64 11.67 6.69
CA ASP A 215 17.85 11.76 5.85
C ASP A 215 17.92 13.07 5.02
N GLY A 216 17.46 14.19 5.60
CA GLY A 216 17.41 15.49 4.93
C GLY A 216 16.29 15.67 3.90
N GLU A 217 15.51 14.64 3.60
CA GLU A 217 14.37 14.71 2.70
C GLU A 217 13.06 14.96 3.46
N THR A 218 12.20 15.82 2.92
CA THR A 218 10.88 16.08 3.51
C THR A 218 9.97 14.86 3.37
N VAL A 219 9.42 14.38 4.48
CA VAL A 219 8.52 13.21 4.49
C VAL A 219 7.08 13.67 4.46
N ALA A 220 6.46 13.54 3.29
CA ALA A 220 5.05 13.93 3.10
C ALA A 220 4.06 12.76 3.34
N ASN A 221 4.51 11.52 3.16
CA ASN A 221 3.65 10.33 3.22
C ASN A 221 4.46 9.05 3.48
N TYR A 222 3.73 7.92 3.62
CA TYR A 222 4.34 6.61 3.86
C TYR A 222 5.28 6.14 2.74
N VAL A 223 4.97 6.45 1.47
CA VAL A 223 5.79 5.98 0.33
C VAL A 223 7.19 6.57 0.40
N THR A 224 7.28 7.88 0.66
CA THR A 224 8.57 8.58 0.85
C THR A 224 9.32 8.02 2.06
N LEU A 225 8.63 7.87 3.20
CA LEU A 225 9.24 7.34 4.42
C LEU A 225 9.82 5.93 4.19
N GLU A 226 9.04 5.02 3.62
CA GLU A 226 9.49 3.66 3.37
C GLU A 226 10.67 3.58 2.41
N ALA A 227 10.68 4.42 1.36
CA ALA A 227 11.79 4.46 0.42
C ALA A 227 13.10 4.91 1.11
N ILE A 228 13.03 5.91 1.98
CA ILE A 228 14.19 6.38 2.77
C ILE A 228 14.65 5.28 3.72
N LEU A 229 13.74 4.66 4.45
CA LEU A 229 14.09 3.62 5.43
C LEU A 229 14.79 2.42 4.78
N ASP A 230 14.28 1.98 3.62
CA ASP A 230 14.87 0.84 2.91
C ASP A 230 16.24 1.17 2.28
N ALA A 231 16.43 2.41 1.82
CA ALA A 231 17.70 2.86 1.27
C ALA A 231 18.78 3.03 2.35
N SER A 232 18.38 3.14 3.61
CA SER A 232 19.27 3.52 4.72
C SER A 232 19.50 2.39 5.73
N LEU A 233 19.39 1.15 5.29
CA LEU A 233 19.64 -0.03 6.11
C LEU A 233 21.04 -0.03 6.72
N GLY A 234 21.11 -0.25 8.03
CA GLY A 234 22.38 -0.24 8.78
C GLY A 234 22.97 1.13 9.06
N LEU A 235 22.28 2.20 8.65
CA LEU A 235 22.65 3.59 8.98
C LEU A 235 21.82 4.09 10.17
N SER A 236 22.41 4.96 11.00
CA SER A 236 21.66 5.70 12.01
C SER A 236 21.02 6.93 11.34
N LEU A 237 19.72 6.87 11.05
CA LEU A 237 18.98 7.95 10.38
C LEU A 237 18.44 9.01 11.34
N ILE A 238 18.66 8.85 12.65
CA ILE A 238 18.07 9.73 13.65
C ILE A 238 19.02 10.90 13.87
N HIS A 239 18.92 11.90 13.02
CA HIS A 239 19.31 13.27 13.35
C HIS A 239 18.03 14.01 13.74
N ILE A 240 17.88 14.25 15.01
CA ILE A 240 16.85 15.13 15.55
C ILE A 240 17.32 16.57 15.41
#